data_2e4b6f0d5193060796b0206d4bbbf35a
#
_entry.id   2e4b6f0d5193060796b0206d4bbbf35a
#
_cell.length_a   1.000
_cell.length_b   1.000
_cell.length_c   1.000
_cell.angle_alpha   90.00
_cell.angle_beta   90.00
_cell.angle_gamma   90.00
#
_symmetry.space_group_name_H-M   'P 1'
#
loop_
_entity.id
_entity.type
_entity.pdbx_description
1 polymer ?
#
loop_
_entity_poly.entity_id
_entity_poly.type
_entity_poly.pdbx_seq_one_letter_code
_entity_poly.pdbx_strand_id
1 'polypeptide(L)'
;MALADPAPLEVHDQPSPVQNARTTGRSAAPTAMSIDVEDWFHVENLRGVVSRESWNRRELRVERMMDRMLELLDQHDAKATCFVLGWVAERAPGLVQRLAAAGHEVASHGYHHELVHELTEGEFAADVRRSKDVLERITGERVLGYRAPSFSLTDWAIPLLEEAGFEYDSSFFPTTVTRGRYGKPRTLQGAEGLRPGNGGLTEVPLSCLQIGGQALPWAGGGYFRLLPYRLFKSGVEKILDRGKPYIFYIHPWELDSGQPRVAGLGRSQRVRHYLNLEKTESRWTALLTDFRWTTIADLLRTEGAKRPVQGVFE
;
A
#
# COMPACT_ATOMS: atom_id res chain seq x y z
N MET A 1 -45.38 55.97 24.62
CA MET A 1 -44.15 55.54 23.88
C MET A 1 -44.03 54.07 24.13
N ALA A 2 -44.52 53.26 23.19
CA ALA A 2 -44.48 51.81 23.28
C ALA A 2 -43.20 51.34 22.60
N LEU A 3 -42.43 50.51 23.32
CA LEU A 3 -41.21 49.88 22.78
C LEU A 3 -41.64 48.70 21.90
N ALA A 4 -41.13 48.66 20.67
CA ALA A 4 -41.34 47.59 19.73
C ALA A 4 -40.51 46.38 20.07
N ASP A 5 -41.08 45.17 19.98
CA ASP A 5 -40.43 43.88 20.09
C ASP A 5 -39.48 43.62 18.90
N PRO A 6 -38.34 43.00 19.13
CA PRO A 6 -37.45 42.60 18.02
C PRO A 6 -37.95 41.32 17.36
N ALA A 7 -37.85 41.30 16.01
CA ALA A 7 -38.22 40.18 15.15
C ALA A 7 -37.32 38.93 15.39
N PRO A 8 -37.85 37.71 15.18
CA PRO A 8 -37.08 36.48 15.37
C PRO A 8 -36.02 36.29 14.27
N LEU A 9 -34.84 35.84 14.69
CA LEU A 9 -33.72 35.48 13.83
C LEU A 9 -34.05 34.25 12.95
N GLU A 10 -33.92 34.39 11.67
CA GLU A 10 -33.99 33.26 10.70
C GLU A 10 -32.87 32.26 10.98
N VAL A 11 -33.28 31.03 11.26
CA VAL A 11 -32.38 29.86 11.35
C VAL A 11 -32.00 29.46 9.95
N HIS A 12 -30.76 29.73 9.57
CA HIS A 12 -30.19 29.17 8.34
C HIS A 12 -30.14 27.65 8.42
N ASP A 13 -30.89 27.04 7.53
CA ASP A 13 -30.93 25.60 7.26
C ASP A 13 -29.54 25.11 6.85
N GLN A 14 -28.92 24.25 7.68
CA GLN A 14 -27.68 23.61 7.32
C GLN A 14 -27.95 22.50 6.29
N PRO A 15 -27.13 22.34 5.25
CA PRO A 15 -27.34 21.28 4.30
C PRO A 15 -27.16 19.91 4.97
N SER A 16 -28.20 19.09 4.86
CA SER A 16 -28.22 17.69 5.34
C SER A 16 -27.05 16.90 4.77
N PRO A 17 -26.46 15.95 5.53
CA PRO A 17 -25.39 15.11 5.04
C PRO A 17 -25.86 14.30 3.83
N VAL A 18 -25.10 14.36 2.76
CA VAL A 18 -25.33 13.61 1.53
C VAL A 18 -25.50 12.15 1.85
N GLN A 19 -26.73 11.64 1.69
CA GLN A 19 -27.01 10.21 1.80
C GLN A 19 -26.27 9.47 0.69
N ASN A 20 -25.22 8.73 1.09
CA ASN A 20 -24.43 7.90 0.21
C ASN A 20 -25.28 6.86 -0.53
N ALA A 21 -25.00 6.76 -1.82
CA ALA A 21 -25.66 5.94 -2.80
C ALA A 21 -25.79 4.47 -2.35
N ARG A 22 -26.95 3.93 -2.68
CA ARG A 22 -27.42 2.56 -2.44
C ARG A 22 -26.39 1.51 -2.84
N THR A 23 -25.91 0.75 -1.88
CA THR A 23 -25.28 -0.55 -2.10
C THR A 23 -26.34 -1.52 -2.57
N THR A 24 -26.34 -1.84 -3.87
CA THR A 24 -27.04 -3.01 -4.41
C THR A 24 -26.46 -4.26 -3.76
N GLY A 25 -27.29 -5.09 -3.16
CA GLY A 25 -26.99 -6.21 -2.27
C GLY A 25 -26.22 -7.41 -2.87
N ARG A 26 -25.05 -7.16 -3.46
CA ARG A 26 -23.98 -8.14 -3.62
C ARG A 26 -22.93 -7.82 -2.56
N SER A 27 -22.60 -8.80 -1.72
CA SER A 27 -21.40 -8.72 -0.88
C SER A 27 -20.21 -8.51 -1.79
N ALA A 28 -19.81 -7.25 -2.01
CA ALA A 28 -18.64 -6.95 -2.80
C ALA A 28 -17.42 -7.54 -2.06
N ALA A 29 -16.54 -8.19 -2.80
CA ALA A 29 -15.27 -8.66 -2.24
C ALA A 29 -14.52 -7.48 -1.59
N PRO A 30 -13.77 -7.72 -0.49
CA PRO A 30 -13.14 -6.64 0.26
C PRO A 30 -11.99 -5.98 -0.52
N THR A 31 -11.73 -4.72 -0.21
CA THR A 31 -10.62 -3.94 -0.78
C THR A 31 -9.67 -3.49 0.32
N ALA A 32 -8.36 -3.66 0.12
CA ALA A 32 -7.35 -3.13 1.02
C ALA A 32 -6.47 -2.10 0.31
N MET A 33 -6.26 -0.98 1.00
CA MET A 33 -5.31 0.06 0.60
C MET A 33 -3.95 -0.21 1.23
N SER A 34 -2.88 -0.10 0.46
CA SER A 34 -1.54 -0.11 1.01
C SER A 34 -0.70 1.05 0.47
N ILE A 35 0.21 1.54 1.31
CA ILE A 35 1.11 2.64 1.00
C ILE A 35 2.52 2.19 1.33
N ASP A 36 3.40 2.17 0.33
CA ASP A 36 4.82 1.89 0.55
C ASP A 36 5.49 3.23 0.91
N VAL A 37 5.75 3.41 2.23
CA VAL A 37 6.18 4.70 2.81
C VAL A 37 7.68 4.87 2.60
N GLU A 38 7.99 5.38 1.43
CA GLU A 38 9.33 5.70 0.96
C GLU A 38 9.40 7.09 0.31
N ASP A 39 10.57 7.68 0.24
CA ASP A 39 10.78 8.95 -0.45
C ASP A 39 11.16 8.73 -1.92
N TRP A 40 11.08 9.78 -2.75
CA TRP A 40 11.36 9.74 -4.18
C TRP A 40 12.74 9.15 -4.52
N PHE A 41 13.72 9.28 -3.63
CA PHE A 41 15.09 8.82 -3.86
C PHE A 41 15.34 7.35 -3.45
N HIS A 42 14.39 6.69 -2.80
CA HIS A 42 14.47 5.25 -2.50
C HIS A 42 14.09 4.37 -3.70
N VAL A 43 13.40 4.96 -4.69
CA VAL A 43 12.79 4.22 -5.81
C VAL A 43 13.83 3.47 -6.61
N GLU A 44 13.65 2.16 -6.80
CA GLU A 44 14.55 1.30 -7.57
C GLU A 44 14.85 1.84 -8.98
N ASN A 45 13.87 2.52 -9.59
CA ASN A 45 14.05 3.14 -10.91
C ASN A 45 15.13 4.24 -10.94
N LEU A 46 15.51 4.79 -9.79
CA LEU A 46 16.52 5.84 -9.63
C LEU A 46 17.87 5.31 -9.10
N ARG A 47 17.95 4.05 -8.67
CA ARG A 47 19.12 3.44 -8.01
C ARG A 47 20.43 3.64 -8.80
N GLY A 48 20.37 3.58 -10.13
CA GLY A 48 21.57 3.78 -10.99
C GLY A 48 22.14 5.20 -11.01
N VAL A 49 21.40 6.21 -10.51
CA VAL A 49 21.77 7.63 -10.52
C VAL A 49 21.66 8.31 -9.15
N VAL A 50 21.02 7.65 -8.19
CA VAL A 50 20.90 8.10 -6.80
C VAL A 50 21.45 7.02 -5.89
N SER A 51 22.68 7.19 -5.42
CA SER A 51 23.30 6.22 -4.53
C SER A 51 22.77 6.34 -3.09
N ARG A 52 22.77 5.22 -2.36
CA ARG A 52 22.32 5.14 -0.96
C ARG A 52 23.10 6.09 -0.03
N GLU A 53 24.42 6.24 -0.24
CA GLU A 53 25.28 7.14 0.54
C GLU A 53 24.84 8.62 0.39
N SER A 54 24.09 8.93 -0.68
CA SER A 54 23.58 10.27 -0.91
C SER A 54 22.28 10.58 -0.17
N TRP A 55 21.55 9.54 0.35
CA TRP A 55 20.22 9.71 0.95
C TRP A 55 20.20 10.71 2.12
N ASN A 56 21.20 10.64 3.01
CA ASN A 56 21.29 11.55 4.15
C ASN A 56 21.44 13.04 3.78
N ARG A 57 21.75 13.35 2.52
CA ARG A 57 21.90 14.71 1.99
C ARG A 57 20.69 15.13 1.13
N ARG A 58 19.71 14.26 0.97
CA ARG A 58 18.50 14.55 0.21
C ARG A 58 17.45 15.19 1.10
N GLU A 59 16.65 16.08 0.51
CA GLU A 59 15.46 16.61 1.18
C GLU A 59 14.46 15.46 1.40
N LEU A 60 14.09 15.25 2.65
CA LEU A 60 13.06 14.27 3.02
C LEU A 60 11.68 14.89 2.75
N ARG A 61 10.95 14.35 1.82
CA ARG A 61 9.65 14.85 1.35
C ARG A 61 8.49 13.93 1.73
N VAL A 62 8.79 12.72 2.16
CA VAL A 62 7.82 11.68 2.51
C VAL A 62 6.84 12.14 3.59
N GLU A 63 7.29 12.90 4.61
CA GLU A 63 6.41 13.38 5.68
C GLU A 63 5.28 14.25 5.14
N ARG A 64 5.64 15.28 4.36
CA ARG A 64 4.65 16.19 3.76
C ARG A 64 3.66 15.46 2.85
N MET A 65 4.13 14.49 2.08
CA MET A 65 3.27 13.72 1.19
C MET A 65 2.37 12.78 1.97
N MET A 66 2.89 12.15 3.03
CA MET A 66 2.08 11.30 3.90
C MET A 66 1.04 12.10 4.69
N ASP A 67 1.37 13.30 5.18
CA ASP A 67 0.39 14.18 5.82
C ASP A 67 -0.77 14.49 4.85
N ARG A 68 -0.46 14.77 3.57
CA ARG A 68 -1.49 14.95 2.54
C ARG A 68 -2.31 13.68 2.28
N MET A 69 -1.66 12.51 2.27
CA MET A 69 -2.36 11.23 2.11
C MET A 69 -3.27 10.93 3.31
N LEU A 70 -2.83 11.21 4.53
CA LEU A 70 -3.63 11.06 5.74
C LEU A 70 -4.89 11.93 5.71
N GLU A 71 -4.78 13.20 5.28
CA GLU A 71 -5.94 14.09 5.09
C GLU A 71 -6.97 13.48 4.11
N LEU A 72 -6.51 12.95 2.98
CA LEU A 72 -7.39 12.35 1.98
C LEU A 72 -8.03 11.04 2.49
N LEU A 73 -7.28 10.21 3.20
CA LEU A 73 -7.81 8.97 3.80
C LEU A 73 -8.89 9.28 4.84
N ASP A 74 -8.66 10.28 5.70
CA ASP A 74 -9.62 10.71 6.71
C ASP A 74 -10.90 11.26 6.08
N GLN A 75 -10.79 12.12 5.07
CA GLN A 75 -11.93 12.68 4.30
C GLN A 75 -12.82 11.59 3.67
N HIS A 76 -12.29 10.42 3.41
CA HIS A 76 -12.99 9.30 2.77
C HIS A 76 -13.29 8.12 3.71
N ASP A 77 -13.10 8.28 5.02
CA ASP A 77 -13.26 7.21 6.02
C ASP A 77 -12.52 5.92 5.62
N ALA A 78 -11.30 6.08 5.08
CA ALA A 78 -10.48 5.01 4.56
C ALA A 78 -9.31 4.70 5.50
N LYS A 79 -8.98 3.40 5.63
CA LYS A 79 -7.78 2.96 6.35
C LYS A 79 -6.82 2.28 5.37
N ALA A 80 -5.53 2.34 5.69
CA ALA A 80 -4.48 1.78 4.87
C ALA A 80 -3.45 1.03 5.71
N THR A 81 -2.81 0.04 5.10
CA THR A 81 -1.57 -0.56 5.59
C THR A 81 -0.40 0.25 5.07
N CYS A 82 0.39 0.82 5.97
CA CYS A 82 1.58 1.60 5.67
C CYS A 82 2.82 0.71 5.83
N PHE A 83 3.38 0.24 4.72
CA PHE A 83 4.66 -0.48 4.70
C PHE A 83 5.79 0.53 4.79
N VAL A 84 6.37 0.70 5.97
CA VAL A 84 7.34 1.76 6.26
C VAL A 84 8.76 1.23 6.19
N LEU A 85 9.63 1.93 5.45
CA LEU A 85 11.07 1.68 5.52
C LEU A 85 11.61 2.02 6.91
N GLY A 86 12.38 1.11 7.50
CA GLY A 86 13.05 1.35 8.78
C GLY A 86 13.95 2.60 8.74
N TRP A 87 14.60 2.86 7.60
CA TRP A 87 15.39 4.06 7.36
C TRP A 87 14.56 5.35 7.47
N VAL A 88 13.35 5.37 6.95
CA VAL A 88 12.40 6.49 7.08
C VAL A 88 11.92 6.61 8.52
N ALA A 89 11.57 5.49 9.15
CA ALA A 89 11.06 5.46 10.52
C ALA A 89 12.07 6.05 11.53
N GLU A 90 13.36 5.76 11.39
CA GLU A 90 14.40 6.35 12.26
C GLU A 90 14.57 7.86 12.09
N ARG A 91 14.26 8.42 10.91
CA ARG A 91 14.42 9.84 10.60
C ARG A 91 13.17 10.66 10.82
N ALA A 92 12.03 10.02 10.69
CA ALA A 92 10.72 10.63 10.85
C ALA A 92 9.84 9.80 11.81
N PRO A 93 10.27 9.55 13.07
CA PRO A 93 9.50 8.73 14.02
C PRO A 93 8.11 9.33 14.30
N GLY A 94 7.99 10.65 14.29
CA GLY A 94 6.71 11.34 14.43
C GLY A 94 5.72 11.03 13.31
N LEU A 95 6.18 10.75 12.09
CA LEU A 95 5.32 10.28 11.01
C LEU A 95 4.72 8.92 11.36
N VAL A 96 5.55 7.95 11.79
CA VAL A 96 5.08 6.60 12.13
C VAL A 96 4.06 6.64 13.28
N GLN A 97 4.30 7.50 14.28
CA GLN A 97 3.35 7.72 15.38
C GLN A 97 2.01 8.28 14.88
N ARG A 98 2.03 9.24 13.93
CA ARG A 98 0.80 9.78 13.35
C ARG A 98 0.03 8.72 12.56
N LEU A 99 0.71 7.84 11.81
CA LEU A 99 0.09 6.72 11.09
C LEU A 99 -0.67 5.80 12.04
N ALA A 100 -0.01 5.35 13.11
CA ALA A 100 -0.63 4.49 14.13
C ALA A 100 -1.78 5.20 14.86
N ALA A 101 -1.59 6.45 15.30
CA ALA A 101 -2.61 7.23 15.99
C ALA A 101 -3.85 7.51 15.13
N ALA A 102 -3.70 7.61 13.81
CA ALA A 102 -4.80 7.73 12.87
C ALA A 102 -5.51 6.39 12.58
N GLY A 103 -5.11 5.29 13.21
CA GLY A 103 -5.70 3.96 13.06
C GLY A 103 -5.34 3.27 11.74
N HIS A 104 -4.23 3.65 11.12
CA HIS A 104 -3.64 2.91 10.02
C HIS A 104 -2.75 1.79 10.55
N GLU A 105 -2.66 0.72 9.79
CA GLU A 105 -1.72 -0.37 10.10
C GLU A 105 -0.30 0.03 9.72
N VAL A 106 0.64 -0.11 10.65
CA VAL A 106 2.07 0.04 10.37
C VAL A 106 2.67 -1.35 10.13
N ALA A 107 3.28 -1.52 8.97
CA ALA A 107 3.93 -2.74 8.50
C ALA A 107 5.36 -2.45 8.02
N SER A 108 6.18 -3.48 7.84
CA SER A 108 7.59 -3.32 7.45
C SER A 108 7.78 -3.36 5.94
N HIS A 109 8.60 -2.42 5.41
CA HIS A 109 9.10 -2.44 4.03
C HIS A 109 10.61 -2.74 3.97
N GLY A 110 11.14 -3.51 4.95
CA GLY A 110 12.58 -3.65 5.15
C GLY A 110 13.18 -2.38 5.74
N TYR A 111 14.53 -2.37 5.87
CA TYR A 111 15.20 -1.22 6.46
C TYR A 111 15.80 -0.29 5.40
N HIS A 112 16.59 -0.81 4.44
CA HIS A 112 17.33 -0.02 3.46
C HIS A 112 16.79 -0.05 2.03
N HIS A 113 15.60 -0.59 1.79
CA HIS A 113 15.05 -0.78 0.44
C HIS A 113 15.96 -1.63 -0.48
N GLU A 114 16.64 -2.65 0.09
CA GLU A 114 17.46 -3.57 -0.70
C GLU A 114 16.58 -4.63 -1.39
N LEU A 115 17.00 -5.02 -2.60
CA LEU A 115 16.31 -6.11 -3.30
C LEU A 115 16.66 -7.45 -2.63
N VAL A 116 15.63 -8.19 -2.20
CA VAL A 116 15.81 -9.44 -1.42
C VAL A 116 16.72 -10.43 -2.15
N HIS A 117 16.59 -10.57 -3.47
CA HIS A 117 17.42 -11.48 -4.26
C HIS A 117 18.89 -11.04 -4.44
N GLU A 118 19.27 -9.85 -3.99
CA GLU A 118 20.65 -9.36 -3.96
C GLU A 118 21.31 -9.53 -2.58
N LEU A 119 20.53 -9.92 -1.57
CA LEU A 119 21.01 -10.14 -0.19
C LEU A 119 21.34 -11.62 0.05
N THR A 120 22.25 -11.85 0.97
CA THR A 120 22.39 -13.16 1.63
C THR A 120 21.27 -13.34 2.65
N GLU A 121 20.99 -14.59 3.06
CA GLU A 121 19.99 -14.90 4.09
C GLU A 121 20.27 -14.16 5.41
N GLY A 122 21.56 -14.07 5.82
CA GLY A 122 21.95 -13.36 7.02
C GLY A 122 21.74 -11.85 6.95
N GLU A 123 22.06 -11.21 5.80
CA GLU A 123 21.81 -9.78 5.58
C GLU A 123 20.30 -9.49 5.57
N PHE A 124 19.51 -10.32 4.91
CA PHE A 124 18.06 -10.19 4.90
C PHE A 124 17.47 -10.33 6.31
N ALA A 125 17.86 -11.37 7.06
CA ALA A 125 17.40 -11.57 8.43
C ALA A 125 17.74 -10.38 9.34
N ALA A 126 18.92 -9.78 9.17
CA ALA A 126 19.33 -8.58 9.92
C ALA A 126 18.50 -7.35 9.52
N ASP A 127 18.26 -7.15 8.21
CA ASP A 127 17.48 -6.01 7.68
C ASP A 127 16.02 -6.04 8.18
N VAL A 128 15.36 -7.19 8.08
CA VAL A 128 13.95 -7.32 8.48
C VAL A 128 13.76 -7.20 9.99
N ARG A 129 14.67 -7.80 10.80
CA ARG A 129 14.63 -7.67 12.27
C ARG A 129 14.83 -6.22 12.68
N ARG A 130 15.85 -5.54 12.12
CA ARG A 130 16.11 -4.13 12.42
C ARG A 130 14.91 -3.26 12.08
N SER A 131 14.30 -3.44 10.90
CA SER A 131 13.12 -2.70 10.50
C SER A 131 11.98 -2.90 11.48
N LYS A 132 11.67 -4.15 11.82
CA LYS A 132 10.62 -4.52 12.76
C LYS A 132 10.86 -3.90 14.14
N ASP A 133 12.07 -4.04 14.71
CA ASP A 133 12.43 -3.49 16.02
C ASP A 133 12.27 -1.96 16.10
N VAL A 134 12.63 -1.25 15.02
CA VAL A 134 12.47 0.19 14.93
C VAL A 134 11.00 0.59 14.95
N LEU A 135 10.18 -0.06 14.13
CA LEU A 135 8.76 0.24 13.99
C LEU A 135 7.99 -0.09 15.29
N GLU A 136 8.23 -1.27 15.89
CA GLU A 136 7.61 -1.68 17.15
C GLU A 136 8.00 -0.78 18.32
N ARG A 137 9.25 -0.31 18.37
CA ARG A 137 9.70 0.65 19.40
C ARG A 137 9.01 1.99 19.28
N ILE A 138 8.73 2.46 18.04
CA ILE A 138 8.08 3.77 17.79
C ILE A 138 6.58 3.70 18.08
N THR A 139 5.91 2.62 17.67
CA THR A 139 4.46 2.47 17.79
C THR A 139 4.02 1.89 19.14
N GLY A 140 4.88 1.12 19.80
CA GLY A 140 4.52 0.30 20.97
C GLY A 140 3.65 -0.92 20.62
N GLU A 141 3.44 -1.20 19.33
CA GLU A 141 2.59 -2.28 18.84
C GLU A 141 3.38 -3.29 18.00
N ARG A 142 2.89 -4.51 17.89
CA ARG A 142 3.50 -5.55 17.04
C ARG A 142 3.33 -5.21 15.57
N VAL A 143 4.40 -5.37 14.81
CA VAL A 143 4.39 -5.25 13.34
C VAL A 143 4.15 -6.64 12.75
N LEU A 144 2.99 -6.83 12.14
CA LEU A 144 2.52 -8.15 11.67
C LEU A 144 2.82 -8.40 10.19
N GLY A 145 2.90 -7.35 9.38
CA GLY A 145 3.02 -7.42 7.94
C GLY A 145 4.40 -7.03 7.41
N TYR A 146 4.79 -7.69 6.32
CA TYR A 146 5.98 -7.37 5.55
C TYR A 146 5.65 -7.18 4.07
N ARG A 147 6.40 -6.30 3.41
CA ARG A 147 6.46 -6.18 1.94
C ARG A 147 7.91 -6.00 1.51
N ALA A 148 8.37 -6.87 0.61
CA ALA A 148 9.71 -6.76 0.03
C ALA A 148 9.82 -5.53 -0.87
N PRO A 149 10.90 -4.73 -0.75
CA PRO A 149 11.21 -3.66 -1.69
C PRO A 149 11.13 -4.14 -3.14
N SER A 150 10.46 -3.35 -3.99
CA SER A 150 10.21 -3.70 -5.40
C SER A 150 9.60 -5.08 -5.62
N PHE A 151 8.90 -5.65 -4.63
CA PHE A 151 8.29 -6.99 -4.70
C PHE A 151 9.31 -8.10 -5.00
N SER A 152 10.53 -7.99 -4.49
CA SER A 152 11.69 -8.81 -4.84
C SER A 152 11.82 -10.12 -4.04
N LEU A 153 10.72 -10.61 -3.44
CA LEU A 153 10.68 -11.81 -2.58
C LEU A 153 11.25 -13.05 -3.26
N THR A 154 11.91 -13.90 -2.47
CA THR A 154 12.48 -15.19 -2.87
C THR A 154 11.94 -16.32 -1.98
N ASP A 155 12.02 -17.59 -2.46
CA ASP A 155 11.56 -18.74 -1.68
C ASP A 155 12.29 -18.89 -0.33
N TRP A 156 13.59 -18.61 -0.29
CA TRP A 156 14.39 -18.72 0.93
C TRP A 156 14.10 -17.63 1.97
N ALA A 157 13.50 -16.50 1.56
CA ALA A 157 13.16 -15.41 2.47
C ALA A 157 11.89 -15.69 3.29
N ILE A 158 10.98 -16.53 2.79
CA ILE A 158 9.70 -16.85 3.45
C ILE A 158 9.91 -17.41 4.87
N PRO A 159 10.70 -18.47 5.10
CA PRO A 159 10.92 -18.97 6.46
C PRO A 159 11.60 -17.95 7.37
N LEU A 160 12.46 -17.07 6.87
CA LEU A 160 13.10 -16.03 7.67
C LEU A 160 12.12 -14.94 8.13
N LEU A 161 11.09 -14.65 7.33
CA LEU A 161 9.98 -13.78 7.75
C LEU A 161 9.16 -14.42 8.86
N GLU A 162 8.88 -15.72 8.76
CA GLU A 162 8.21 -16.48 9.83
C GLU A 162 9.01 -16.48 11.14
N GLU A 163 10.31 -16.73 11.06
CA GLU A 163 11.24 -16.68 12.21
C GLU A 163 11.30 -15.27 12.83
N ALA A 164 11.21 -14.23 12.02
CA ALA A 164 11.14 -12.83 12.49
C ALA A 164 9.78 -12.49 13.11
N GLY A 165 8.79 -13.40 13.06
CA GLY A 165 7.48 -13.26 13.68
C GLY A 165 6.52 -12.35 12.91
N PHE A 166 6.66 -12.28 11.57
CA PHE A 166 5.62 -11.71 10.70
C PHE A 166 4.48 -12.72 10.53
N GLU A 167 3.26 -12.22 10.44
CA GLU A 167 2.04 -13.03 10.25
C GLU A 167 1.60 -13.07 8.79
N TYR A 168 1.95 -12.03 8.01
CA TYR A 168 1.68 -12.01 6.58
C TYR A 168 2.79 -11.30 5.78
N ASP A 169 2.89 -11.67 4.51
CA ASP A 169 3.67 -11.00 3.48
C ASP A 169 2.78 -10.51 2.35
N SER A 170 3.11 -9.38 1.73
CA SER A 170 2.41 -8.85 0.57
C SER A 170 3.39 -8.45 -0.53
N SER A 171 4.25 -9.38 -0.90
CA SER A 171 5.32 -9.15 -1.88
C SER A 171 5.09 -9.84 -3.22
N PHE A 172 4.19 -10.83 -3.29
CA PHE A 172 3.99 -11.57 -4.53
C PHE A 172 3.12 -10.80 -5.51
N PHE A 173 3.66 -10.56 -6.70
CA PHE A 173 2.93 -9.93 -7.80
C PHE A 173 2.71 -10.96 -8.91
N PRO A 174 1.54 -11.60 -9.00
CA PRO A 174 1.26 -12.72 -9.91
C PRO A 174 1.09 -12.28 -11.37
N THR A 175 1.96 -11.41 -11.86
CA THR A 175 1.89 -10.89 -13.23
C THR A 175 2.67 -11.75 -14.21
N THR A 176 2.12 -11.89 -15.43
CA THR A 176 2.77 -12.61 -16.54
C THR A 176 3.54 -11.70 -17.50
N VAL A 177 3.33 -10.38 -17.42
CA VAL A 177 3.86 -9.42 -18.42
C VAL A 177 5.16 -8.73 -18.02
N THR A 178 5.55 -8.76 -16.75
CA THR A 178 6.80 -8.14 -16.26
C THR A 178 7.84 -9.22 -16.00
N ARG A 179 8.63 -9.56 -17.02
CA ARG A 179 9.71 -10.56 -16.87
C ARG A 179 10.91 -9.97 -16.11
N GLY A 180 11.35 -10.67 -15.03
CA GLY A 180 12.63 -10.43 -14.35
C GLY A 180 12.73 -9.20 -13.45
N ARG A 181 11.65 -8.43 -13.27
CA ARG A 181 11.65 -7.21 -12.40
C ARG A 181 11.29 -7.52 -10.95
N TYR A 182 10.37 -8.43 -10.75
CA TYR A 182 9.85 -8.82 -9.42
C TYR A 182 10.42 -10.17 -9.01
N GLY A 183 10.44 -10.43 -7.70
CA GLY A 183 10.69 -11.76 -7.17
C GLY A 183 9.70 -12.77 -7.73
N LYS A 184 10.12 -14.03 -7.86
CA LYS A 184 9.27 -15.11 -8.36
C LYS A 184 9.43 -16.35 -7.48
N PRO A 185 8.97 -16.30 -6.22
CA PRO A 185 8.98 -17.49 -5.40
C PRO A 185 8.19 -18.59 -6.10
N ARG A 186 8.80 -19.75 -6.26
CA ARG A 186 8.18 -20.91 -6.94
C ARG A 186 7.01 -21.45 -6.14
N THR A 187 7.10 -21.38 -4.82
CA THR A 187 6.06 -21.81 -3.87
C THR A 187 4.77 -21.01 -4.01
N LEU A 188 4.84 -19.77 -4.52
CA LEU A 188 3.70 -18.87 -4.72
C LEU A 188 3.17 -18.85 -6.16
N GLN A 189 3.79 -19.58 -7.10
CA GLN A 189 3.34 -19.61 -8.49
C GLN A 189 1.91 -20.13 -8.60
N GLY A 190 1.08 -19.41 -9.37
CA GLY A 190 -0.35 -19.68 -9.52
C GLY A 190 -1.21 -19.23 -8.32
N ALA A 191 -0.65 -18.52 -7.34
CA ALA A 191 -1.40 -17.94 -6.25
C ALA A 191 -2.28 -16.80 -6.76
N GLU A 192 -3.58 -17.03 -6.74
CA GLU A 192 -4.62 -16.04 -6.99
C GLU A 192 -5.47 -15.89 -5.72
N GLY A 193 -5.14 -14.94 -4.85
CA GLY A 193 -5.82 -14.71 -3.56
C GLY A 193 -4.98 -15.15 -2.36
N LEU A 194 -5.54 -14.95 -1.16
CA LEU A 194 -4.86 -15.20 0.12
C LEU A 194 -4.39 -16.65 0.23
N ARG A 195 -3.12 -16.83 0.59
CA ARG A 195 -2.52 -18.15 0.79
C ARG A 195 -1.95 -18.29 2.20
N PRO A 196 -2.56 -19.11 3.06
CA PRO A 196 -1.91 -19.54 4.29
C PRO A 196 -0.64 -20.32 3.93
N GLY A 197 0.49 -19.92 4.47
CA GLY A 197 1.73 -20.68 4.40
C GLY A 197 1.67 -21.95 5.26
N ASN A 198 2.53 -22.90 4.99
CA ASN A 198 2.65 -24.13 5.80
C ASN A 198 3.23 -23.87 7.20
N GLY A 199 3.86 -22.71 7.42
CA GLY A 199 4.48 -22.30 8.70
C GLY A 199 3.71 -21.23 9.47
N GLY A 200 2.62 -20.67 8.90
CA GLY A 200 1.83 -19.62 9.54
C GLY A 200 1.85 -18.26 8.84
N LEU A 201 2.87 -17.97 8.01
CA LEU A 201 2.91 -16.74 7.21
C LEU A 201 1.85 -16.78 6.09
N THR A 202 0.98 -15.78 6.02
CA THR A 202 -0.02 -15.67 4.96
C THR A 202 0.47 -14.77 3.83
N GLU A 203 0.52 -15.28 2.60
CA GLU A 203 0.76 -14.41 1.43
C GLU A 203 -0.51 -13.68 1.01
N VAL A 204 -0.40 -12.37 0.81
CA VAL A 204 -1.44 -11.46 0.31
C VAL A 204 -1.00 -10.88 -1.04
N PRO A 205 -1.27 -11.57 -2.15
CA PRO A 205 -0.76 -11.17 -3.46
C PRO A 205 -1.34 -9.84 -3.93
N LEU A 206 -0.54 -9.09 -4.69
CA LEU A 206 -0.98 -7.88 -5.38
C LEU A 206 -1.99 -8.23 -6.47
N SER A 207 -2.96 -7.33 -6.68
CA SER A 207 -4.05 -7.58 -7.61
C SER A 207 -3.63 -7.52 -9.08
N CYS A 208 -4.05 -8.52 -9.85
CA CYS A 208 -3.91 -8.60 -11.30
C CYS A 208 -5.27 -8.78 -11.97
N LEU A 209 -5.43 -8.14 -13.13
CA LEU A 209 -6.59 -8.33 -13.99
C LEU A 209 -6.31 -9.44 -15.01
N GLN A 210 -7.13 -10.49 -14.98
CA GLN A 210 -7.01 -11.60 -15.93
C GLN A 210 -7.72 -11.26 -17.24
N ILE A 211 -6.97 -11.21 -18.34
CA ILE A 211 -7.48 -10.98 -19.71
C ILE A 211 -6.77 -11.94 -20.67
N GLY A 212 -7.54 -12.77 -21.39
CA GLY A 212 -7.02 -13.67 -22.41
C GLY A 212 -5.91 -14.63 -21.91
N GLY A 213 -6.02 -15.11 -20.68
CA GLY A 213 -5.00 -15.97 -20.07
C GLY A 213 -3.76 -15.26 -19.54
N GLN A 214 -3.72 -13.93 -19.63
CA GLN A 214 -2.63 -13.11 -19.08
C GLN A 214 -3.05 -12.40 -17.80
N ALA A 215 -2.16 -12.37 -16.81
CA ALA A 215 -2.32 -11.62 -15.58
C ALA A 215 -1.64 -10.23 -15.72
N LEU A 216 -2.45 -9.20 -15.97
CA LEU A 216 -1.99 -7.83 -16.12
C LEU A 216 -1.89 -7.14 -14.76
N PRO A 217 -0.81 -6.40 -14.44
CA PRO A 217 -0.71 -5.64 -13.20
C PRO A 217 -1.85 -4.64 -13.08
N TRP A 218 -2.64 -4.73 -12.00
CA TRP A 218 -3.79 -3.84 -11.76
C TRP A 218 -3.84 -3.32 -10.33
N ALA A 219 -2.75 -3.46 -9.58
CA ALA A 219 -2.69 -3.13 -8.16
C ALA A 219 -2.30 -1.67 -7.86
N GLY A 220 -1.82 -0.90 -8.82
CA GLY A 220 -1.38 0.48 -8.56
C GLY A 220 -0.11 0.90 -9.28
N GLY A 221 0.65 1.83 -8.67
CA GLY A 221 1.92 2.31 -9.18
C GLY A 221 1.85 2.89 -10.58
N GLY A 222 2.85 2.58 -11.42
CA GLY A 222 2.96 3.09 -12.79
C GLY A 222 1.74 2.79 -13.68
N TYR A 223 1.06 1.68 -13.50
CA TYR A 223 -0.15 1.33 -14.28
C TYR A 223 -1.34 2.20 -13.89
N PHE A 224 -1.51 2.52 -12.62
CA PHE A 224 -2.52 3.47 -12.15
C PHE A 224 -2.32 4.87 -12.74
N ARG A 225 -1.06 5.31 -12.85
CA ARG A 225 -0.71 6.60 -13.45
C ARG A 225 -0.80 6.61 -14.98
N LEU A 226 -0.55 5.46 -15.62
CA LEU A 226 -0.57 5.33 -17.09
C LEU A 226 -2.00 5.32 -17.64
N LEU A 227 -2.89 4.52 -17.04
CA LEU A 227 -4.22 4.27 -17.58
C LEU A 227 -5.19 5.41 -17.27
N PRO A 228 -6.16 5.73 -18.17
CA PRO A 228 -7.29 6.57 -17.83
C PRO A 228 -8.04 5.99 -16.62
N TYR A 229 -8.43 6.85 -15.66
CA TYR A 229 -9.05 6.40 -14.42
C TYR A 229 -10.29 5.52 -14.63
N ARG A 230 -11.19 5.87 -15.56
CA ARG A 230 -12.39 5.07 -15.87
C ARG A 230 -12.06 3.63 -16.29
N LEU A 231 -10.98 3.46 -17.08
CA LEU A 231 -10.51 2.13 -17.48
C LEU A 231 -9.94 1.37 -16.29
N PHE A 232 -9.14 2.04 -15.45
CA PHE A 232 -8.57 1.44 -14.24
C PHE A 232 -9.69 0.98 -13.30
N LYS A 233 -10.68 1.83 -13.00
CA LYS A 233 -11.86 1.51 -12.20
C LYS A 233 -12.60 0.28 -12.74
N SER A 234 -12.89 0.22 -14.03
CA SER A 234 -13.56 -0.93 -14.65
C SER A 234 -12.78 -2.24 -14.46
N GLY A 235 -11.45 -2.19 -14.43
CA GLY A 235 -10.64 -3.37 -14.13
C GLY A 235 -10.74 -3.79 -12.66
N VAL A 236 -10.78 -2.84 -11.72
CA VAL A 236 -11.01 -3.11 -10.29
C VAL A 236 -12.39 -3.78 -10.09
N GLU A 237 -13.44 -3.22 -10.68
CA GLU A 237 -14.79 -3.79 -10.64
C GLU A 237 -14.81 -5.23 -11.13
N LYS A 238 -14.15 -5.54 -12.26
CA LYS A 238 -14.05 -6.90 -12.79
C LYS A 238 -13.31 -7.89 -11.87
N ILE A 239 -12.33 -7.40 -11.08
CA ILE A 239 -11.64 -8.25 -10.09
C ILE A 239 -12.60 -8.56 -8.94
N LEU A 240 -13.30 -7.54 -8.42
CA LEU A 240 -14.27 -7.65 -7.33
C LEU A 240 -15.47 -8.53 -7.71
N ASP A 241 -15.99 -8.42 -8.95
CA ASP A 241 -17.09 -9.24 -9.48
C ASP A 241 -16.75 -10.73 -9.53
N ARG A 242 -15.46 -11.09 -9.55
CA ARG A 242 -14.99 -12.48 -9.44
C ARG A 242 -14.91 -12.98 -8.00
N GLY A 243 -15.34 -12.17 -7.02
CA GLY A 243 -15.28 -12.52 -5.61
C GLY A 243 -13.86 -12.51 -5.02
N LYS A 244 -12.88 -11.90 -5.71
CA LYS A 244 -11.50 -11.82 -5.24
C LYS A 244 -11.27 -10.52 -4.49
N PRO A 245 -10.55 -10.52 -3.34
CA PRO A 245 -10.15 -9.29 -2.67
C PRO A 245 -9.26 -8.47 -3.59
N TYR A 246 -9.38 -7.14 -3.47
CA TYR A 246 -8.58 -6.23 -4.27
C TYR A 246 -7.57 -5.50 -3.37
N ILE A 247 -6.28 -5.65 -3.68
CA ILE A 247 -5.16 -5.01 -2.98
C ILE A 247 -4.59 -3.93 -3.88
N PHE A 248 -4.65 -2.68 -3.43
CA PHE A 248 -4.06 -1.52 -4.11
C PHE A 248 -2.80 -1.06 -3.38
N TYR A 249 -1.80 -0.58 -4.13
CA TYR A 249 -0.63 0.08 -3.56
C TYR A 249 -0.29 1.38 -4.25
N ILE A 250 0.27 2.32 -3.49
CA ILE A 250 0.74 3.61 -3.94
C ILE A 250 1.91 4.07 -3.05
N HIS A 251 2.73 4.98 -3.57
CA HIS A 251 3.82 5.57 -2.80
C HIS A 251 3.56 7.07 -2.58
N PRO A 252 4.04 7.66 -1.47
CA PRO A 252 3.90 9.10 -1.20
C PRO A 252 4.48 9.97 -2.32
N TRP A 253 5.64 9.60 -2.86
CA TRP A 253 6.29 10.34 -3.95
C TRP A 253 5.46 10.39 -5.25
N GLU A 254 4.48 9.51 -5.43
CA GLU A 254 3.59 9.54 -6.60
C GLU A 254 2.61 10.72 -6.55
N LEU A 255 2.35 11.31 -5.39
CA LEU A 255 1.58 12.54 -5.23
C LEU A 255 2.44 13.80 -5.35
N ASP A 256 3.77 13.67 -5.27
CA ASP A 256 4.69 14.79 -5.29
C ASP A 256 5.09 15.19 -6.73
N SER A 257 4.25 15.95 -7.40
CA SER A 257 4.56 16.49 -8.73
C SER A 257 5.74 17.48 -8.73
N GLY A 258 6.08 18.05 -7.56
CA GLY A 258 7.18 18.97 -7.34
C GLY A 258 8.51 18.32 -6.93
N GLN A 259 8.60 16.97 -6.95
CA GLN A 259 9.83 16.28 -6.61
C GLN A 259 10.98 16.63 -7.58
N PRO A 260 12.26 16.54 -7.14
CA PRO A 260 13.42 16.86 -7.97
C PRO A 260 13.44 16.04 -9.28
N ARG A 261 13.81 16.73 -10.37
CA ARG A 261 14.06 16.07 -11.68
C ARG A 261 15.51 15.58 -11.73
N VAL A 262 15.71 14.27 -11.62
CA VAL A 262 17.03 13.64 -11.57
C VAL A 262 17.66 13.58 -12.96
N ALA A 263 18.90 14.08 -13.09
CA ALA A 263 19.71 13.96 -14.30
C ALA A 263 20.24 12.51 -14.46
N GLY A 264 20.65 12.15 -15.68
CA GLY A 264 21.24 10.83 -15.95
C GLY A 264 20.26 9.68 -16.19
N LEU A 265 18.94 9.89 -15.99
CA LEU A 265 17.93 8.88 -16.28
C LEU A 265 17.74 8.67 -17.78
N GLY A 266 17.66 7.41 -18.19
CA GLY A 266 17.22 7.03 -19.53
C GLY A 266 15.77 7.46 -19.81
N ARG A 267 15.39 7.60 -21.10
CA ARG A 267 14.04 8.07 -21.48
C ARG A 267 12.92 7.21 -20.87
N SER A 268 13.04 5.89 -20.92
CA SER A 268 12.04 4.98 -20.36
C SER A 268 11.91 5.08 -18.84
N GLN A 269 13.04 5.23 -18.14
CA GLN A 269 13.05 5.42 -16.68
C GLN A 269 12.39 6.75 -16.29
N ARG A 270 12.71 7.83 -17.03
CA ARG A 270 12.12 9.16 -16.83
C ARG A 270 10.61 9.14 -17.03
N VAL A 271 10.13 8.55 -18.12
CA VAL A 271 8.69 8.42 -18.38
C VAL A 271 8.02 7.61 -17.27
N ARG A 272 8.56 6.45 -16.92
CA ARG A 272 8.00 5.60 -15.86
C ARG A 272 7.90 6.31 -14.51
N HIS A 273 8.92 7.10 -14.16
CA HIS A 273 8.97 7.77 -12.85
C HIS A 273 8.06 9.00 -12.79
N TYR A 274 8.09 9.87 -13.80
CA TYR A 274 7.45 11.18 -13.75
C TYR A 274 6.09 11.27 -14.48
N LEU A 275 5.64 10.18 -15.12
CA LEU A 275 4.39 10.20 -15.90
C LEU A 275 3.18 10.50 -15.02
N ASN A 276 2.43 11.54 -15.39
CA ASN A 276 1.14 11.92 -14.80
C ASN A 276 1.15 12.11 -13.27
N LEU A 277 2.27 12.50 -12.66
CA LEU A 277 2.32 12.77 -11.22
C LEU A 277 1.29 13.83 -10.82
N GLU A 278 1.11 14.88 -11.63
CA GLU A 278 0.15 15.96 -11.40
C GLU A 278 -1.32 15.49 -11.40
N LYS A 279 -1.60 14.30 -11.94
CA LYS A 279 -2.94 13.71 -11.99
C LYS A 279 -3.16 12.62 -10.93
N THR A 280 -2.11 12.24 -10.21
CA THR A 280 -2.17 11.08 -9.30
C THR A 280 -3.10 11.36 -8.14
N GLU A 281 -3.00 12.53 -7.50
CA GLU A 281 -3.84 12.89 -6.36
C GLU A 281 -5.34 12.85 -6.74
N SER A 282 -5.74 13.53 -7.82
CA SER A 282 -7.15 13.55 -8.24
C SER A 282 -7.69 12.16 -8.61
N ARG A 283 -6.86 11.31 -9.22
CA ARG A 283 -7.24 9.92 -9.53
C ARG A 283 -7.37 9.08 -8.28
N TRP A 284 -6.45 9.26 -7.31
CA TRP A 284 -6.48 8.54 -6.06
C TRP A 284 -7.67 8.95 -5.20
N THR A 285 -8.00 10.25 -5.14
CA THR A 285 -9.23 10.75 -4.52
C THR A 285 -10.48 10.12 -5.14
N ALA A 286 -10.53 10.02 -6.47
CA ALA A 286 -11.63 9.34 -7.14
C ALA A 286 -11.72 7.85 -6.78
N LEU A 287 -10.56 7.16 -6.64
CA LEU A 287 -10.49 5.77 -6.21
C LEU A 287 -10.96 5.58 -4.76
N LEU A 288 -10.59 6.50 -3.86
CA LEU A 288 -11.07 6.53 -2.47
C LEU A 288 -12.59 6.73 -2.40
N THR A 289 -13.14 7.58 -3.27
CA THR A 289 -14.59 7.82 -3.36
C THR A 289 -15.37 6.62 -3.89
N ASP A 290 -14.82 5.92 -4.88
CA ASP A 290 -15.53 4.86 -5.60
C ASP A 290 -15.56 3.52 -4.85
N PHE A 291 -14.64 3.27 -3.92
CA PHE A 291 -14.52 2.01 -3.18
C PHE A 291 -14.32 2.26 -1.69
N ARG A 292 -14.67 1.27 -0.86
CA ARG A 292 -14.37 1.30 0.58
C ARG A 292 -13.02 0.65 0.82
N TRP A 293 -12.22 1.22 1.73
CA TRP A 293 -10.85 0.77 1.94
C TRP A 293 -10.60 0.40 3.41
N THR A 294 -9.93 -0.71 3.60
CA THR A 294 -9.49 -1.19 4.91
C THR A 294 -7.99 -1.52 4.88
N THR A 295 -7.44 -1.90 6.03
CA THR A 295 -6.06 -2.42 6.13
C THR A 295 -5.98 -3.87 5.64
N ILE A 296 -4.78 -4.36 5.36
CA ILE A 296 -4.56 -5.78 5.04
C ILE A 296 -4.85 -6.64 6.26
N ALA A 297 -4.46 -6.21 7.46
CA ALA A 297 -4.76 -6.94 8.69
C ALA A 297 -6.28 -7.09 8.92
N ASP A 298 -7.08 -6.04 8.69
CA ASP A 298 -8.54 -6.12 8.80
C ASP A 298 -9.15 -7.03 7.73
N LEU A 299 -8.63 -6.96 6.50
CA LEU A 299 -9.04 -7.85 5.43
C LEU A 299 -8.79 -9.30 5.83
N LEU A 300 -7.60 -9.63 6.36
CA LEU A 300 -7.25 -10.97 6.79
C LEU A 300 -8.14 -11.46 7.93
N ARG A 301 -8.45 -10.60 8.92
CA ARG A 301 -9.39 -10.92 10.01
C ARG A 301 -10.78 -11.27 9.47
N THR A 302 -11.26 -10.47 8.53
CA THR A 302 -12.59 -10.67 7.93
C THR A 302 -12.67 -11.96 7.09
N GLU A 303 -11.64 -12.25 6.30
CA GLU A 303 -11.59 -13.47 5.48
C GLU A 303 -11.29 -14.72 6.32
N GLY A 304 -10.51 -14.62 7.39
CA GLY A 304 -10.27 -15.69 8.37
C GLY A 304 -11.56 -16.09 9.10
N ALA A 305 -12.38 -15.12 9.47
CA ALA A 305 -13.68 -15.36 10.12
C ALA A 305 -14.71 -16.05 9.20
N LYS A 306 -14.55 -15.95 7.87
CA LYS A 306 -15.42 -16.63 6.89
C LYS A 306 -15.03 -18.09 6.62
N ARG A 307 -13.82 -18.53 7.03
CA ARG A 307 -13.40 -19.93 6.90
C ARG A 307 -13.99 -20.72 8.06
N PRO A 308 -14.78 -21.78 7.84
CA PRO A 308 -15.16 -22.68 8.91
C PRO A 308 -13.88 -23.27 9.50
N VAL A 309 -13.77 -23.28 10.83
CA VAL A 309 -12.73 -24.03 11.54
C VAL A 309 -12.86 -25.48 11.02
N GLN A 310 -11.94 -25.91 10.17
CA GLN A 310 -11.86 -27.33 9.82
C GLN A 310 -11.55 -28.05 11.14
N GLY A 311 -12.57 -28.78 11.63
CA GLY A 311 -12.49 -29.52 12.86
C GLY A 311 -11.28 -30.42 12.84
N VAL A 312 -10.51 -30.34 13.91
CA VAL A 312 -9.59 -31.40 14.33
C VAL A 312 -10.49 -32.62 14.57
N PHE A 313 -10.60 -33.49 13.58
CA PHE A 313 -11.08 -34.83 13.84
C PHE A 313 -9.91 -35.61 14.40
N GLU A 314 -10.11 -36.11 15.60
CA GLU A 314 -9.29 -37.03 16.35
C GLU A 314 -8.86 -38.24 15.52
#